data_07a16945c24ee80eb20e44c3fd40e248
#
_entry.id   07a16945c24ee80eb20e44c3fd40e248
#
_cell.length_a   1.000
_cell.length_b   1.000
_cell.length_c   1.000
_cell.angle_alpha   90.00
_cell.angle_beta   90.00
_cell.angle_gamma   90.00
#
_symmetry.space_group_name_H-M   'P 1'
#
loop_
_entity.id
_entity.type
_entity.pdbx_description
1 polymer ?
#
loop_
_entity_poly.entity_id
_entity_poly.type
_entity_poly.pdbx_seq_one_letter_code
_entity_poly.pdbx_strand_id
1 'polypeptide(L)'
;MLLFCIRGYFFVIKPELEQGTALILEESHGRFKKEKLQIDVKFWEKPELSVSLNGNQIQIQCQETAHYYRGLNLALHHLEENTYETRETVNFQRNGFMLDCSRNAVFTVSKVKSIIHTLAKLGMNVLMLYTEDTYEVPGRPYFGAYRGRYTKAEL
;
A
#
# COMPACT_ATOMS: atom_id res chain seq x y z
N MET A 1 8.29 19.90 -3.17
CA MET A 1 7.25 19.26 -4.00
C MET A 1 7.89 18.98 -5.34
N LEU A 2 8.13 17.73 -5.66
CA LEU A 2 8.79 17.32 -6.91
C LEU A 2 7.72 16.79 -7.87
N LEU A 3 7.85 17.15 -9.14
CA LEU A 3 7.02 16.62 -10.22
C LEU A 3 7.69 15.34 -10.72
N PHE A 4 7.07 14.17 -10.52
CA PHE A 4 7.56 12.90 -11.03
C PHE A 4 6.78 12.47 -12.27
N CYS A 5 7.48 11.84 -13.22
CA CYS A 5 6.86 11.25 -14.39
C CYS A 5 7.21 9.77 -14.46
N ILE A 6 6.21 8.89 -14.30
CA ILE A 6 6.36 7.45 -14.48
C ILE A 6 5.49 7.06 -15.67
N ARG A 7 6.11 6.56 -16.75
CA ARG A 7 5.44 6.09 -17.97
C ARG A 7 4.40 7.08 -18.55
N GLY A 8 4.66 8.40 -18.42
CA GLY A 8 3.79 9.44 -18.95
C GLY A 8 2.75 9.98 -17.98
N TYR A 9 2.74 9.53 -16.72
CA TYR A 9 1.94 10.09 -15.66
C TYR A 9 2.73 11.16 -14.90
N PHE A 10 2.10 12.28 -14.59
CA PHE A 10 2.71 13.35 -13.80
C PHE A 10 2.11 13.35 -12.39
N PHE A 11 2.97 13.30 -11.38
CA PHE A 11 2.56 13.27 -9.98
C PHE A 11 3.17 14.42 -9.21
N VAL A 12 2.37 15.01 -8.35
CA VAL A 12 2.81 15.97 -7.34
C VAL A 12 2.64 15.28 -5.98
N ILE A 13 3.55 14.36 -5.69
CA ILE A 13 3.53 13.57 -4.45
C ILE A 13 4.86 13.69 -3.72
N LYS A 14 4.88 13.28 -2.46
CA LYS A 14 6.12 13.18 -1.70
C LYS A 14 6.98 12.02 -2.19
N PRO A 15 8.33 12.13 -2.18
CA PRO A 15 9.23 11.07 -2.63
C PRO A 15 8.97 9.70 -2.00
N GLU A 16 8.62 9.68 -0.71
CA GLU A 16 8.32 8.44 0.01
C GLU A 16 7.08 7.68 -0.50
N LEU A 17 6.21 8.33 -1.27
CA LEU A 17 5.01 7.72 -1.85
C LEU A 17 5.22 7.19 -3.26
N GLU A 18 6.31 7.58 -3.92
CA GLU A 18 6.55 7.33 -5.34
C GLU A 18 6.55 5.83 -5.68
N GLN A 19 7.33 5.05 -4.95
CA GLN A 19 7.47 3.62 -5.21
C GLN A 19 6.14 2.87 -5.05
N GLY A 20 5.40 3.11 -3.96
CA GLY A 20 4.11 2.47 -3.73
C GLY A 20 3.05 2.90 -4.73
N THR A 21 3.06 4.18 -5.14
CA THR A 21 2.18 4.69 -6.20
C THR A 21 2.46 3.99 -7.53
N ALA A 22 3.73 3.84 -7.91
CA ALA A 22 4.13 3.14 -9.12
C ALA A 22 3.62 1.70 -9.15
N LEU A 23 3.76 0.97 -8.05
CA LEU A 23 3.30 -0.41 -7.91
C LEU A 23 1.77 -0.54 -8.07
N ILE A 24 1.00 0.35 -7.43
CA ILE A 24 -0.48 0.34 -7.55
C ILE A 24 -0.91 0.67 -8.98
N LEU A 25 -0.26 1.63 -9.64
CA LEU A 25 -0.55 1.97 -11.02
C LEU A 25 -0.17 0.85 -12.00
N GLU A 26 0.93 0.14 -11.76
CA GLU A 26 1.33 -1.01 -12.58
C GLU A 26 0.32 -2.15 -12.52
N GLU A 27 -0.23 -2.46 -11.36
CA GLU A 27 -1.31 -3.45 -11.22
C GLU A 27 -2.59 -3.04 -11.95
N SER A 28 -2.79 -1.74 -12.14
CA SER A 28 -3.97 -1.19 -12.82
C SER A 28 -3.86 -1.18 -14.35
N HIS A 29 -2.70 -1.54 -14.91
CA HIS A 29 -2.30 -1.39 -16.31
C HIS A 29 -3.07 -2.19 -17.37
N GLY A 30 -4.19 -2.75 -17.13
CA GLY A 30 -5.06 -3.29 -18.18
C GLY A 30 -6.37 -2.51 -18.34
N ARG A 31 -6.64 -1.57 -17.44
CA ARG A 31 -7.96 -0.92 -17.31
C ARG A 31 -8.02 0.50 -17.86
N PHE A 32 -6.88 1.21 -17.97
CA PHE A 32 -6.92 2.63 -18.27
C PHE A 32 -6.27 2.97 -19.61
N LYS A 33 -7.01 3.70 -20.47
CA LYS A 33 -6.46 4.37 -21.64
C LYS A 33 -5.44 5.41 -21.18
N LYS A 34 -4.38 5.61 -21.96
CA LYS A 34 -3.17 6.45 -21.75
C LYS A 34 -3.43 7.94 -21.43
N GLU A 35 -4.35 8.26 -20.54
CA GLU A 35 -4.55 9.63 -20.10
C GLU A 35 -3.57 9.95 -18.97
N LYS A 36 -2.98 11.14 -19.01
CA LYS A 36 -2.05 11.62 -18.01
C LYS A 36 -2.83 11.88 -16.70
N LEU A 37 -2.77 10.97 -15.75
CA LEU A 37 -3.33 11.19 -14.42
C LEU A 37 -2.49 12.24 -13.68
N GLN A 38 -3.18 13.18 -13.05
CA GLN A 38 -2.61 14.14 -12.13
C GLN A 38 -3.08 13.79 -10.72
N ILE A 39 -2.14 13.46 -9.83
CA ILE A 39 -2.45 13.10 -8.44
C ILE A 39 -1.90 14.20 -7.53
N ASP A 40 -2.77 14.78 -6.72
CA ASP A 40 -2.45 15.73 -5.68
C ASP A 40 -2.81 15.15 -4.31
N VAL A 41 -1.87 15.17 -3.36
CA VAL A 41 -2.08 14.65 -2.02
C VAL A 41 -1.77 15.71 -0.95
N LYS A 42 -2.70 15.87 -0.02
CA LYS A 42 -2.54 16.71 1.15
C LYS A 42 -2.71 15.89 2.43
N PHE A 43 -1.67 15.87 3.27
CA PHE A 43 -1.77 15.33 4.61
C PHE A 43 -2.37 16.36 5.58
N TRP A 44 -3.31 15.91 6.41
CA TRP A 44 -3.97 16.73 7.41
C TRP A 44 -4.13 15.98 8.75
N GLU A 45 -4.56 16.68 9.80
CA GLU A 45 -4.72 16.08 11.12
C GLU A 45 -6.11 15.45 11.36
N LYS A 46 -7.06 15.66 10.43
CA LYS A 46 -8.41 15.13 10.59
C LYS A 46 -8.43 13.60 10.41
N PRO A 47 -9.16 12.86 11.27
CA PRO A 47 -9.32 11.41 11.13
C PRO A 47 -10.30 11.07 10.00
N GLU A 48 -9.98 11.50 8.80
CA GLU A 48 -10.82 11.39 7.62
C GLU A 48 -9.95 11.18 6.37
N LEU A 49 -10.40 10.34 5.47
CA LEU A 49 -9.92 10.25 4.10
C LEU A 49 -10.95 10.91 3.19
N SER A 50 -10.53 11.91 2.43
CA SER A 50 -11.35 12.53 1.38
C SER A 50 -10.70 12.28 0.03
N VAL A 51 -11.48 11.82 -0.94
CA VAL A 51 -11.03 11.54 -2.31
C VAL A 51 -11.98 12.22 -3.27
N SER A 52 -11.43 12.96 -4.22
CA SER A 52 -12.18 13.46 -5.36
C SER A 52 -11.46 13.15 -6.67
N LEU A 53 -12.24 12.79 -7.67
CA LEU A 53 -11.82 12.57 -9.05
C LEU A 53 -12.63 13.49 -9.95
N ASN A 54 -11.95 14.19 -10.86
CA ASN A 54 -12.57 14.98 -11.90
C ASN A 54 -11.75 14.83 -13.20
N GLY A 55 -12.29 14.08 -14.14
CA GLY A 55 -11.55 13.67 -15.34
C GLY A 55 -10.29 12.88 -14.96
N ASN A 56 -9.14 13.43 -15.29
CA ASN A 56 -7.83 12.83 -14.98
C ASN A 56 -7.16 13.42 -13.71
N GLN A 57 -7.87 14.26 -12.97
CA GLN A 57 -7.36 14.86 -11.72
C GLN A 57 -7.88 14.10 -10.51
N ILE A 58 -6.97 13.60 -9.68
CA ILE A 58 -7.23 12.92 -8.42
C ILE A 58 -6.72 13.80 -7.29
N GLN A 59 -7.57 14.14 -6.34
CA GLN A 59 -7.19 14.83 -5.11
C GLN A 59 -7.46 13.91 -3.93
N ILE A 60 -6.45 13.74 -3.07
CA ILE A 60 -6.54 12.90 -1.87
C ILE A 60 -6.13 13.74 -0.67
N GLN A 61 -7.00 13.80 0.34
CA GLN A 61 -6.70 14.40 1.64
C GLN A 61 -6.81 13.31 2.69
N CYS A 62 -5.74 13.09 3.44
CA CYS A 62 -5.65 11.97 4.37
C CYS A 62 -4.70 12.25 5.53
N GLN A 63 -4.80 11.44 6.59
CA GLN A 63 -3.99 11.58 7.79
C GLN A 63 -2.60 10.91 7.65
N GLU A 64 -2.53 9.78 6.95
CA GLU A 64 -1.30 8.99 6.83
C GLU A 64 -1.18 8.23 5.50
N THR A 65 -0.01 7.66 5.26
CA THR A 65 0.36 6.97 4.02
C THR A 65 -0.58 5.82 3.63
N ALA A 66 -1.03 5.02 4.60
CA ALA A 66 -1.96 3.91 4.31
C ALA A 66 -3.30 4.43 3.78
N HIS A 67 -3.80 5.54 4.32
CA HIS A 67 -5.02 6.18 3.83
C HIS A 67 -4.83 6.79 2.43
N TYR A 68 -3.63 7.28 2.11
CA TYR A 68 -3.30 7.72 0.76
C TYR A 68 -3.45 6.59 -0.26
N TYR A 69 -2.87 5.41 0.01
CA TYR A 69 -2.98 4.27 -0.89
C TYR A 69 -4.43 3.75 -1.01
N ARG A 70 -5.19 3.79 0.08
CA ARG A 70 -6.64 3.54 0.04
C ARG A 70 -7.35 4.51 -0.88
N GLY A 71 -7.10 5.81 -0.73
CA GLY A 71 -7.69 6.86 -1.55
C GLY A 71 -7.33 6.73 -3.03
N LEU A 72 -6.06 6.44 -3.33
CA LEU A 72 -5.61 6.19 -4.69
C LEU A 72 -6.33 4.98 -5.30
N ASN A 73 -6.43 3.88 -4.57
CA ASN A 73 -7.13 2.68 -5.03
C ASN A 73 -8.62 2.96 -5.31
N LEU A 74 -9.30 3.73 -4.45
CA LEU A 74 -10.69 4.16 -4.68
C LEU A 74 -10.82 4.98 -5.97
N ALA A 75 -10.00 6.02 -6.13
CA ALA A 75 -10.04 6.86 -7.32
C ALA A 75 -9.80 6.05 -8.61
N LEU A 76 -8.84 5.12 -8.59
CA LEU A 76 -8.53 4.29 -9.75
C LEU A 76 -9.67 3.34 -10.13
N HIS A 77 -10.47 2.87 -9.17
CA HIS A 77 -11.64 2.02 -9.46
C HIS A 77 -12.79 2.80 -10.13
N HIS A 78 -12.85 4.12 -9.96
CA HIS A 78 -13.91 4.98 -10.46
C HIS A 78 -13.48 5.86 -11.65
N LEU A 79 -12.31 5.61 -12.25
CA LEU A 79 -11.79 6.44 -13.35
C LEU A 79 -12.73 6.50 -14.57
N GLU A 80 -13.47 5.42 -14.84
CA GLU A 80 -14.41 5.38 -15.97
C GLU A 80 -15.66 6.24 -15.73
N GLU A 81 -15.95 6.60 -14.50
CA GLU A 81 -17.11 7.43 -14.14
C GLU A 81 -16.87 8.93 -14.37
N ASN A 82 -15.64 9.32 -14.70
CA ASN A 82 -15.22 10.70 -14.95
C ASN A 82 -15.26 11.64 -13.73
N THR A 83 -16.17 11.39 -12.79
CA THR A 83 -16.31 12.13 -11.53
C THR A 83 -16.61 11.17 -10.40
N TYR A 84 -15.89 11.32 -9.28
CA TYR A 84 -16.13 10.53 -8.08
C TYR A 84 -15.76 11.35 -6.85
N GLU A 85 -16.55 11.29 -5.81
CA GLU A 85 -16.24 11.91 -4.53
C GLU A 85 -16.65 10.97 -3.39
N THR A 86 -15.77 10.82 -2.40
CA THR A 86 -16.07 10.08 -1.18
C THR A 86 -15.34 10.62 0.02
N ARG A 87 -15.90 10.34 1.20
CA ARG A 87 -15.28 10.61 2.50
C ARG A 87 -15.45 9.39 3.41
N GLU A 88 -14.35 8.94 3.98
CA GLU A 88 -14.32 7.83 4.93
C GLU A 88 -13.78 8.33 6.27
N THR A 89 -14.46 8.02 7.38
CA THR A 89 -13.96 8.33 8.72
C THR A 89 -12.94 7.28 9.15
N VAL A 90 -11.80 7.74 9.67
CA VAL A 90 -10.77 6.89 10.24
C VAL A 90 -11.11 6.59 11.69
N ASN A 91 -11.66 5.42 11.96
CA ASN A 91 -12.12 5.02 13.29
C ASN A 91 -11.01 4.43 14.18
N PHE A 92 -9.91 3.95 13.58
CA PHE A 92 -8.83 3.26 14.28
C PHE A 92 -7.48 3.85 13.85
N GLN A 93 -6.63 4.17 14.84
CA GLN A 93 -5.25 4.60 14.58
C GLN A 93 -4.37 3.45 14.06
N ARG A 94 -4.68 2.22 14.48
CA ARG A 94 -4.01 1.01 14.00
C ARG A 94 -5.06 0.04 13.50
N ASN A 95 -4.95 -0.32 12.24
CA ASN A 95 -5.81 -1.27 11.56
C ASN A 95 -4.94 -2.22 10.75
N GLY A 96 -5.08 -3.52 10.96
CA GLY A 96 -4.16 -4.44 10.34
C GLY A 96 -4.54 -5.90 10.41
N PHE A 97 -3.58 -6.72 10.02
CA PHE A 97 -3.74 -8.15 9.89
C PHE A 97 -2.58 -8.88 10.56
N MET A 98 -2.87 -9.99 11.25
CA MET A 98 -1.86 -10.90 11.77
C MET A 98 -1.79 -12.13 10.84
N LEU A 99 -0.59 -12.40 10.33
CA LEU A 99 -0.28 -13.54 9.49
C LEU A 99 0.47 -14.60 10.29
N ASP A 100 -0.13 -15.77 10.47
CA ASP A 100 0.55 -16.90 11.13
C ASP A 100 1.55 -17.54 10.16
N CYS A 101 2.83 -17.41 10.47
CA CYS A 101 3.95 -18.01 9.74
C CYS A 101 4.59 -19.16 10.52
N SER A 102 3.95 -19.66 11.60
CA SER A 102 4.57 -20.58 12.55
C SER A 102 4.11 -22.04 12.41
N ARG A 103 2.85 -22.27 12.07
CA ARG A 103 2.25 -23.63 12.29
C ARG A 103 2.27 -24.52 11.07
N ASN A 104 1.57 -24.17 10.00
CA ASN A 104 1.39 -25.06 8.85
C ASN A 104 2.39 -24.78 7.73
N ALA A 105 2.64 -23.51 7.43
CA ALA A 105 3.54 -23.08 6.37
C ALA A 105 4.11 -21.71 6.68
N VAL A 106 5.35 -21.47 6.21
CA VAL A 106 5.96 -20.15 6.16
C VAL A 106 5.66 -19.55 4.78
N PHE A 107 5.07 -18.37 4.75
CA PHE A 107 4.80 -17.68 3.50
C PHE A 107 6.11 -17.23 2.85
N THR A 108 6.20 -17.36 1.53
CA THR A 108 7.34 -16.79 0.80
C THR A 108 7.36 -15.27 0.93
N VAL A 109 8.53 -14.67 0.85
CA VAL A 109 8.71 -13.20 0.89
C VAL A 109 7.84 -12.51 -0.18
N SER A 110 7.78 -13.07 -1.39
CA SER A 110 6.93 -12.52 -2.46
C SER A 110 5.45 -12.53 -2.08
N LYS A 111 4.98 -13.58 -1.39
CA LYS A 111 3.58 -13.63 -0.93
C LYS A 111 3.32 -12.62 0.18
N VAL A 112 4.25 -12.45 1.13
CA VAL A 112 4.14 -11.41 2.17
C VAL A 112 4.08 -10.02 1.54
N LYS A 113 4.93 -9.72 0.57
CA LYS A 113 4.88 -8.45 -0.19
C LYS A 113 3.53 -8.24 -0.90
N SER A 114 2.98 -9.28 -1.52
CA SER A 114 1.65 -9.22 -2.15
C SER A 114 0.54 -8.93 -1.12
N ILE A 115 0.64 -9.48 0.09
CA ILE A 115 -0.28 -9.19 1.19
C ILE A 115 -0.15 -7.73 1.62
N ILE A 116 1.07 -7.21 1.79
CA ILE A 116 1.31 -5.79 2.12
C ILE A 116 0.65 -4.87 1.09
N HIS A 117 0.81 -5.16 -0.21
CA HIS A 117 0.12 -4.41 -1.28
C HIS A 117 -1.40 -4.41 -1.11
N THR A 118 -1.98 -5.57 -0.82
CA THR A 118 -3.43 -5.69 -0.60
C THR A 118 -3.86 -4.86 0.62
N LEU A 119 -3.13 -4.97 1.73
CA LEU A 119 -3.43 -4.21 2.96
C LEU A 119 -3.33 -2.70 2.74
N ALA A 120 -2.32 -2.24 1.99
CA ALA A 120 -2.17 -0.82 1.64
C ALA A 120 -3.37 -0.30 0.85
N LYS A 121 -3.85 -1.05 -0.16
CA LYS A 121 -5.05 -0.71 -0.94
C LYS A 121 -6.34 -0.69 -0.10
N LEU A 122 -6.36 -1.43 1.00
CA LEU A 122 -7.46 -1.42 1.97
C LEU A 122 -7.33 -0.34 3.06
N GLY A 123 -6.21 0.41 3.09
CA GLY A 123 -5.95 1.43 4.10
C GLY A 123 -5.48 0.87 5.44
N MET A 124 -5.02 -0.36 5.46
CA MET A 124 -4.46 -0.99 6.66
C MET A 124 -3.00 -0.58 6.82
N ASN A 125 -2.61 -0.24 8.06
CA ASN A 125 -1.29 0.28 8.40
C ASN A 125 -0.44 -0.64 9.28
N VAL A 126 -0.94 -1.85 9.59
CA VAL A 126 -0.24 -2.84 10.41
C VAL A 126 -0.26 -4.21 9.74
N LEU A 127 0.90 -4.82 9.59
CA LEU A 127 1.04 -6.25 9.35
C LEU A 127 1.87 -6.86 10.50
N MET A 128 1.33 -7.85 11.19
CA MET A 128 2.04 -8.64 12.19
C MET A 128 2.35 -10.01 11.61
N LEU A 129 3.61 -10.44 11.68
CA LEU A 129 4.02 -11.81 11.39
C LEU A 129 4.17 -12.56 12.71
N TYR A 130 3.40 -13.60 12.91
CA TYR A 130 3.55 -14.51 14.04
C TYR A 130 4.49 -15.66 13.63
N THR A 131 5.73 -15.62 14.09
CA THR A 131 6.82 -16.41 13.49
C THR A 131 7.28 -17.60 14.32
N GLU A 132 7.18 -17.59 15.66
CA GLU A 132 7.82 -18.57 16.55
C GLU A 132 9.30 -18.79 16.18
N ASP A 133 9.65 -19.97 15.63
CA ASP A 133 11.03 -20.33 15.24
C ASP A 133 11.30 -20.17 13.72
N THR A 134 10.44 -19.48 12.97
CA THR A 134 10.57 -19.33 11.51
C THR A 134 11.34 -18.08 11.08
N TYR A 135 12.38 -17.69 11.82
CA TYR A 135 13.31 -16.62 11.45
C TYR A 135 14.71 -16.92 11.97
N GLU A 136 15.72 -16.31 11.38
CA GLU A 136 17.11 -16.48 11.79
C GLU A 136 17.44 -15.70 13.06
N VAL A 137 18.07 -16.38 14.03
CA VAL A 137 18.62 -15.76 15.23
C VAL A 137 20.16 -15.85 15.17
N PRO A 138 20.88 -14.71 15.18
CA PRO A 138 22.35 -14.73 15.18
C PRO A 138 22.92 -15.58 16.34
N GLY A 139 23.88 -16.43 16.02
CA GLY A 139 24.51 -17.32 17.00
C GLY A 139 23.66 -18.55 17.38
N ARG A 140 22.52 -18.77 16.72
CA ARG A 140 21.64 -19.92 16.97
C ARG A 140 21.36 -20.70 15.66
N PRO A 141 22.34 -21.40 15.08
CA PRO A 141 22.22 -22.00 13.74
C PRO A 141 21.11 -23.06 13.65
N TYR A 142 20.77 -23.72 14.74
CA TYR A 142 19.74 -24.75 14.77
C TYR A 142 18.33 -24.22 15.04
N PHE A 143 18.17 -22.93 15.40
CA PHE A 143 16.86 -22.35 15.60
C PHE A 143 16.13 -22.26 14.28
N GLY A 144 15.00 -22.96 14.15
CA GLY A 144 14.22 -23.04 12.94
C GLY A 144 14.90 -23.73 11.72
N ALA A 145 16.00 -24.48 11.93
CA ALA A 145 16.80 -25.04 10.83
C ALA A 145 16.03 -26.01 9.91
N TYR A 146 15.01 -26.69 10.44
CA TYR A 146 14.16 -27.63 9.71
C TYR A 146 12.81 -27.02 9.25
N ARG A 147 12.67 -25.71 9.45
CA ARG A 147 11.49 -24.94 9.05
C ARG A 147 11.88 -23.96 7.92
N GLY A 148 10.94 -23.67 7.03
CA GLY A 148 11.12 -22.50 6.16
C GLY A 148 11.24 -21.25 7.05
N ARG A 149 12.42 -20.61 7.12
CA ARG A 149 12.65 -19.45 7.98
C ARG A 149 13.11 -18.25 7.20
N TYR A 150 12.69 -17.08 7.65
CA TYR A 150 13.13 -15.82 7.09
C TYR A 150 14.58 -15.53 7.53
N THR A 151 15.38 -15.06 6.62
CA THR A 151 16.68 -14.48 6.92
C THR A 151 16.49 -13.09 7.54
N LYS A 152 17.52 -12.60 8.23
CA LYS A 152 17.53 -11.23 8.77
C LYS A 152 17.39 -10.17 7.67
N ALA A 153 17.84 -10.47 6.45
CA ALA A 153 17.75 -9.55 5.30
C ALA A 153 16.36 -9.52 4.67
N GLU A 154 15.53 -10.53 4.91
CA GLU A 154 14.16 -10.63 4.39
C GLU A 154 13.14 -9.98 5.31
N LEU A 155 13.46 -9.85 6.62
CA LEU A 155 12.65 -9.15 7.63
C LEU A 155 13.05 -7.68 7.77
#